data_59c981b969c312dab50cd1fd4930436b
#
_entry.id   59c981b969c312dab50cd1fd4930436b
#
_cell.length_a   1.000
_cell.length_b   1.000
_cell.length_c   1.000
_cell.angle_alpha   90.00
_cell.angle_beta   90.00
_cell.angle_gamma   90.00
#
_symmetry.space_group_name_H-M   'P 1'
#
loop_
_entity.id
_entity.type
_entity.pdbx_description
1 polymer ?
#
loop_
_entity_poly.entity_id
_entity_poly.type
_entity_poly.pdbx_seq_one_letter_code
_entity_poly.pdbx_strand_id
1 'polypeptide(L)'
;MCVAGLVWLGMAYLIPAPPSQIVIGTSPIGEHYHNLGTRYQGILAAADMKVELRATNGAKENLGLLNDPNSGIQIAFMQGGISNSTLVPDLMSLGRIDHQIFWLFYPTGETLTDLAQLRGKRIGLGAEGSGDRAVCEKILAVAGITYDNTTLVTVAPEHVINSLDGGAIDAVFRNFSPESPVLDALLRGPQYRLMNFAEAEALTRIFPYLVRLVLPKGAIDLARKMPGSDTALIATTNVLLARKDAHPAIVDLLAQTTLQAHSTPGLFRKVGEFPTDTDPEYPISQGARDFYRNGPSFLNRYLPFWMTNYAQRFLAVLVAVIAIVVPVFNYAPKLFLWLIRDRVRRLYRRLRLVDKALLSEVDPAKVRALHAELENIARAANIVPMHSSDLFFELR
;
A
#
# COMPACT_ATOMS: atom_id res chain seq x y z
N MET A 1 -16.85 -23.96 24.40
CA MET A 1 -17.82 -23.49 23.39
C MET A 1 -17.83 -21.95 23.30
N CYS A 2 -18.12 -21.19 24.38
CA CYS A 2 -18.21 -19.73 24.32
C CYS A 2 -16.93 -19.02 23.85
N VAL A 3 -15.75 -19.44 24.31
CA VAL A 3 -14.47 -18.83 23.89
C VAL A 3 -14.19 -19.06 22.39
N ALA A 4 -14.45 -20.27 21.89
CA ALA A 4 -14.30 -20.58 20.47
C ALA A 4 -15.26 -19.73 19.60
N GLY A 5 -16.50 -19.53 20.08
CA GLY A 5 -17.47 -18.64 19.41
C GLY A 5 -17.03 -17.18 19.38
N LEU A 6 -16.46 -16.67 20.50
CA LEU A 6 -15.92 -15.32 20.56
C LEU A 6 -14.69 -15.13 19.65
N VAL A 7 -13.79 -16.11 19.60
CA VAL A 7 -12.64 -16.09 18.69
C VAL A 7 -13.12 -16.09 17.24
N TRP A 8 -14.07 -16.95 16.90
CA TRP A 8 -14.62 -17.01 15.54
C TRP A 8 -15.30 -15.68 15.15
N LEU A 9 -16.12 -15.11 16.05
CA LEU A 9 -16.79 -13.84 15.83
C LEU A 9 -15.76 -12.68 15.68
N GLY A 10 -14.73 -12.67 16.52
CA GLY A 10 -13.64 -11.70 16.45
C GLY A 10 -12.87 -11.80 15.12
N MET A 11 -12.57 -13.01 14.65
CA MET A 11 -11.92 -13.22 13.35
C MET A 11 -12.81 -12.77 12.18
N ALA A 12 -14.12 -12.95 12.28
CA ALA A 12 -15.04 -12.58 11.21
C ALA A 12 -15.25 -11.06 11.09
N TYR A 13 -15.33 -10.36 12.23
CA TYR A 13 -15.76 -8.96 12.25
C TYR A 13 -14.64 -7.95 12.56
N LEU A 14 -13.64 -8.31 13.39
CA LEU A 14 -12.58 -7.37 13.78
C LEU A 14 -11.38 -7.40 12.85
N ILE A 15 -11.07 -8.57 12.26
CA ILE A 15 -9.93 -8.75 11.36
C ILE A 15 -10.42 -9.53 10.13
N PRO A 16 -10.96 -8.85 9.12
CA PRO A 16 -11.48 -9.52 7.92
C PRO A 16 -10.39 -10.33 7.21
N ALA A 17 -10.80 -11.30 6.41
CA ALA A 17 -9.87 -12.06 5.58
C ALA A 17 -9.36 -11.19 4.44
N PRO A 18 -8.09 -11.36 3.98
CA PRO A 18 -7.63 -10.72 2.77
C PRO A 18 -8.49 -11.17 1.58
N PRO A 19 -8.68 -10.31 0.58
CA PRO A 19 -9.35 -10.69 -0.65
C PRO A 19 -8.57 -11.81 -1.35
N SER A 20 -9.29 -12.72 -2.01
CA SER A 20 -8.68 -13.80 -2.81
C SER A 20 -8.27 -13.36 -4.21
N GLN A 21 -8.67 -12.15 -4.60
CA GLN A 21 -8.36 -11.55 -5.89
C GLN A 21 -8.02 -10.08 -5.70
N ILE A 22 -7.04 -9.60 -6.48
CA ILE A 22 -6.67 -8.19 -6.56
C ILE A 22 -6.68 -7.73 -8.01
N VAL A 23 -6.95 -6.43 -8.22
CA VAL A 23 -6.90 -5.80 -9.53
C VAL A 23 -5.72 -4.83 -9.54
N ILE A 24 -4.83 -4.98 -10.52
CA ILE A 24 -3.65 -4.12 -10.69
C ILE A 24 -3.80 -3.29 -11.96
N GLY A 25 -3.79 -1.97 -11.81
CA GLY A 25 -3.74 -1.04 -12.94
C GLY A 25 -2.35 -1.04 -13.59
N THR A 26 -2.30 -1.19 -14.91
CA THR A 26 -1.07 -1.37 -15.68
C THR A 26 -0.88 -0.27 -16.74
N SER A 27 -0.51 -0.64 -17.97
CA SER A 27 -0.44 0.15 -19.18
C SER A 27 -1.06 -0.64 -20.34
N PRO A 28 -1.07 -0.12 -21.55
CA PRO A 28 -1.48 -0.90 -22.73
C PRO A 28 -0.75 -2.24 -22.80
N ILE A 29 -1.44 -3.25 -23.36
CA ILE A 29 -0.89 -4.61 -23.52
C ILE A 29 0.41 -4.56 -24.30
N GLY A 30 1.45 -5.25 -23.78
CA GLY A 30 2.79 -5.28 -24.37
C GLY A 30 3.71 -4.15 -23.93
N GLU A 31 3.21 -3.12 -23.26
CA GLU A 31 4.03 -2.06 -22.67
C GLU A 31 4.60 -2.42 -21.29
N HIS A 32 5.49 -1.56 -20.79
CA HIS A 32 6.31 -1.83 -19.61
C HIS A 32 5.50 -2.27 -18.36
N TYR A 33 4.47 -1.50 -17.96
CA TYR A 33 3.68 -1.85 -16.78
C TYR A 33 2.83 -3.10 -16.96
N HIS A 34 2.37 -3.35 -18.18
CA HIS A 34 1.62 -4.59 -18.45
C HIS A 34 2.55 -5.82 -18.34
N ASN A 35 3.76 -5.73 -18.86
CA ASN A 35 4.77 -6.79 -18.76
C ASN A 35 5.18 -7.03 -17.30
N LEU A 36 5.38 -5.95 -16.52
CA LEU A 36 5.60 -6.06 -15.08
C LEU A 36 4.40 -6.72 -14.38
N GLY A 37 3.19 -6.29 -14.68
CA GLY A 37 1.97 -6.87 -14.14
C GLY A 37 1.87 -8.38 -14.40
N THR A 38 2.20 -8.82 -15.62
CA THR A 38 2.25 -10.24 -15.97
C THR A 38 3.28 -11.02 -15.14
N ARG A 39 4.44 -10.42 -14.89
CA ARG A 39 5.45 -11.01 -14.00
C ARG A 39 4.94 -11.12 -12.55
N TYR A 40 4.30 -10.06 -12.03
CA TYR A 40 3.68 -10.08 -10.70
C TYR A 40 2.57 -11.12 -10.62
N GLN A 41 1.72 -11.22 -11.64
CA GLN A 41 0.66 -12.24 -11.71
C GLN A 41 1.24 -13.66 -11.58
N GLY A 42 2.35 -13.96 -12.26
CA GLY A 42 3.03 -15.25 -12.16
C GLY A 42 3.57 -15.53 -10.74
N ILE A 43 4.16 -14.54 -10.09
CA ILE A 43 4.69 -14.66 -8.71
C ILE A 43 3.54 -14.84 -7.71
N LEU A 44 2.48 -14.04 -7.82
CA LEU A 44 1.34 -14.05 -6.92
C LEU A 44 0.48 -15.31 -7.06
N ALA A 45 0.44 -15.91 -8.25
CA ALA A 45 -0.22 -17.21 -8.47
C ALA A 45 0.40 -18.33 -7.62
N ALA A 46 1.70 -18.29 -7.35
CA ALA A 46 2.37 -19.25 -6.46
C ALA A 46 1.95 -19.10 -4.98
N ALA A 47 1.33 -17.97 -4.61
CA ALA A 47 0.75 -17.72 -3.30
C ALA A 47 -0.80 -17.87 -3.29
N ASP A 48 -1.38 -18.55 -4.28
CA ASP A 48 -2.83 -18.75 -4.47
C ASP A 48 -3.63 -17.43 -4.59
N MET A 49 -2.96 -16.33 -5.01
CA MET A 49 -3.60 -15.04 -5.21
C MET A 49 -3.96 -14.85 -6.67
N LYS A 50 -5.25 -14.61 -6.94
CA LYS A 50 -5.73 -14.24 -8.28
C LYS A 50 -5.43 -12.77 -8.55
N VAL A 51 -4.87 -12.49 -9.72
CA VAL A 51 -4.57 -11.13 -10.16
C VAL A 51 -5.27 -10.86 -11.48
N GLU A 52 -6.07 -9.82 -11.49
CA GLU A 52 -6.61 -9.23 -12.72
C GLU A 52 -5.74 -8.06 -13.12
N LEU A 53 -5.21 -8.08 -14.34
CA LEU A 53 -4.47 -6.95 -14.90
C LEU A 53 -5.43 -6.07 -15.68
N ARG A 54 -5.60 -4.84 -15.22
CA ARG A 54 -6.40 -3.86 -15.95
C ARG A 54 -5.49 -3.01 -16.82
N ALA A 55 -5.58 -3.24 -18.14
CA ALA A 55 -4.90 -2.41 -19.12
C ALA A 55 -5.50 -0.99 -19.10
N THR A 56 -4.64 0.02 -19.03
CA THR A 56 -4.98 1.45 -19.01
C THR A 56 -4.06 2.19 -19.98
N ASN A 57 -4.25 3.50 -20.12
CA ASN A 57 -3.33 4.37 -20.87
C ASN A 57 -2.07 4.77 -20.07
N GLY A 58 -1.81 4.13 -18.92
CA GLY A 58 -0.63 4.32 -18.09
C GLY A 58 -0.86 5.16 -16.85
N ALA A 59 0.21 5.77 -16.34
CA ALA A 59 0.28 6.34 -14.99
C ALA A 59 -0.81 7.38 -14.67
N LYS A 60 -1.18 8.23 -15.61
CA LYS A 60 -2.19 9.28 -15.39
C LYS A 60 -3.59 8.68 -15.19
N GLU A 61 -3.97 7.70 -16.00
CA GLU A 61 -5.25 7.00 -15.84
C GLU A 61 -5.24 6.15 -14.59
N ASN A 62 -4.14 5.45 -14.31
CA ASN A 62 -3.96 4.68 -13.07
C ASN A 62 -4.18 5.54 -11.82
N LEU A 63 -3.67 6.78 -11.81
CA LEU A 63 -3.88 7.71 -10.72
C LEU A 63 -5.37 8.05 -10.53
N GLY A 64 -6.08 8.32 -11.62
CA GLY A 64 -7.52 8.58 -11.58
C GLY A 64 -8.30 7.40 -11.02
N LEU A 65 -7.99 6.19 -11.47
CA LEU A 65 -8.62 4.95 -11.01
C LEU A 65 -8.29 4.63 -9.55
N LEU A 66 -7.06 4.85 -9.10
CA LEU A 66 -6.69 4.69 -7.68
C LEU A 66 -7.42 5.67 -6.76
N ASN A 67 -7.69 6.89 -7.25
CA ASN A 67 -8.39 7.93 -6.49
C ASN A 67 -9.92 7.73 -6.48
N ASP A 68 -10.46 6.89 -7.36
CA ASP A 68 -11.88 6.53 -7.38
C ASP A 68 -12.13 5.26 -6.56
N PRO A 69 -12.84 5.36 -5.40
CA PRO A 69 -13.17 4.19 -4.59
C PRO A 69 -14.00 3.13 -5.31
N ASN A 70 -14.74 3.51 -6.35
CA ASN A 70 -15.64 2.63 -7.08
C ASN A 70 -14.98 1.96 -8.29
N SER A 71 -13.75 2.30 -8.62
CA SER A 71 -13.01 1.73 -9.76
C SER A 71 -12.72 0.24 -9.63
N GLY A 72 -12.70 -0.28 -8.40
CA GLY A 72 -12.25 -1.63 -8.08
C GLY A 72 -10.73 -1.82 -8.13
N ILE A 73 -9.95 -0.78 -8.48
CA ILE A 73 -8.49 -0.81 -8.47
C ILE A 73 -7.97 -0.30 -7.13
N GLN A 74 -7.20 -1.11 -6.43
CA GLN A 74 -6.54 -0.73 -5.17
C GLN A 74 -5.02 -0.56 -5.32
N ILE A 75 -4.45 -1.05 -6.42
CA ILE A 75 -3.01 -1.13 -6.67
C ILE A 75 -2.75 -0.75 -8.12
N ALA A 76 -1.72 0.06 -8.39
CA ALA A 76 -1.32 0.34 -9.77
C ALA A 76 0.17 0.71 -9.85
N PHE A 77 0.76 0.46 -11.02
CA PHE A 77 2.07 0.98 -11.37
C PHE A 77 1.97 2.46 -11.70
N MET A 78 2.89 3.22 -11.17
CA MET A 78 2.95 4.66 -11.36
C MET A 78 4.36 5.10 -11.72
N GLN A 79 4.44 6.22 -12.44
CA GLN A 79 5.68 6.90 -12.75
C GLN A 79 5.86 8.12 -11.83
N GLY A 80 7.05 8.33 -11.33
CA GLY A 80 7.40 9.55 -10.59
C GLY A 80 7.23 10.81 -11.44
N GLY A 81 6.90 11.92 -10.80
CA GLY A 81 6.67 13.21 -11.45
C GLY A 81 5.25 13.46 -11.93
N ILE A 82 4.31 12.52 -11.75
CA ILE A 82 2.91 12.67 -12.17
C ILE A 82 2.09 13.33 -11.08
N SER A 83 2.24 12.89 -9.82
CA SER A 83 1.49 13.37 -8.67
C SER A 83 2.27 13.13 -7.38
N ASN A 84 1.71 13.54 -6.24
CA ASN A 84 2.28 13.32 -4.92
C ASN A 84 1.21 13.22 -3.84
N SER A 85 1.62 12.89 -2.62
CA SER A 85 0.73 12.72 -1.46
C SER A 85 0.00 13.98 -0.99
N THR A 86 0.44 15.16 -1.41
CA THR A 86 -0.28 16.41 -1.13
C THR A 86 -1.54 16.52 -2.00
N LEU A 87 -1.46 16.07 -3.26
CA LEU A 87 -2.58 16.09 -4.20
C LEU A 87 -3.53 14.91 -4.00
N VAL A 88 -2.98 13.73 -3.63
CA VAL A 88 -3.75 12.50 -3.43
C VAL A 88 -3.33 11.85 -2.10
N PRO A 89 -3.89 12.32 -0.96
CA PRO A 89 -3.44 11.90 0.37
C PRO A 89 -3.79 10.45 0.72
N ASP A 90 -4.74 9.82 0.03
CA ASP A 90 -5.24 8.47 0.33
C ASP A 90 -4.42 7.36 -0.32
N LEU A 91 -3.31 7.70 -0.95
CA LEU A 91 -2.38 6.73 -1.53
C LEU A 91 -1.13 6.56 -0.67
N MET A 92 -0.53 5.37 -0.77
CA MET A 92 0.75 5.02 -0.16
C MET A 92 1.63 4.28 -1.18
N SER A 93 2.93 4.43 -1.04
CA SER A 93 3.92 3.71 -1.84
C SER A 93 4.22 2.35 -1.23
N LEU A 94 4.34 1.32 -2.08
CA LEU A 94 4.89 0.01 -1.72
C LEU A 94 6.38 -0.09 -2.06
N GLY A 95 7.00 1.02 -2.46
CA GLY A 95 8.41 1.15 -2.81
C GLY A 95 8.62 1.53 -4.27
N ARG A 96 9.74 2.18 -4.52
CA ARG A 96 10.22 2.38 -5.89
C ARG A 96 10.79 1.07 -6.39
N ILE A 97 10.49 0.73 -7.65
CA ILE A 97 10.69 -0.62 -8.19
C ILE A 97 11.68 -0.68 -9.34
N ASP A 98 11.86 0.42 -10.06
CA ASP A 98 12.70 0.46 -11.24
C ASP A 98 12.98 1.90 -11.68
N HIS A 99 13.98 2.08 -12.57
CA HIS A 99 14.21 3.33 -13.29
C HIS A 99 13.44 3.36 -14.60
N GLN A 100 12.79 4.48 -14.87
CA GLN A 100 12.19 4.77 -16.16
C GLN A 100 13.02 5.83 -16.86
N ILE A 101 13.83 5.38 -17.84
CA ILE A 101 14.87 6.18 -18.48
C ILE A 101 14.28 6.93 -19.66
N PHE A 102 14.56 8.21 -19.74
CA PHE A 102 14.24 9.05 -20.88
C PHE A 102 15.40 9.10 -21.86
N TRP A 103 15.13 8.68 -23.06
CA TRP A 103 16.07 8.60 -24.14
C TRP A 103 15.79 9.69 -25.16
N LEU A 104 16.82 10.43 -25.57
CA LEU A 104 16.72 11.39 -26.66
C LEU A 104 17.66 10.98 -27.77
N PHE A 105 17.07 10.53 -28.89
CA PHE A 105 17.82 10.17 -30.10
C PHE A 105 17.55 11.16 -31.24
N TYR A 106 18.55 11.36 -32.08
CA TYR A 106 18.48 12.22 -33.24
C TYR A 106 19.43 11.70 -34.35
N PRO A 107 19.25 12.05 -35.65
CA PRO A 107 20.13 11.65 -36.75
C PRO A 107 21.55 12.18 -36.60
N THR A 108 22.54 11.45 -37.12
CA THR A 108 23.98 11.73 -36.98
C THR A 108 24.49 13.01 -37.68
N GLY A 109 23.71 13.66 -38.52
CA GLY A 109 24.08 14.89 -39.21
C GLY A 109 24.34 16.10 -38.31
N GLU A 110 23.89 16.07 -37.06
CA GLU A 110 24.06 17.15 -36.09
C GLU A 110 24.69 16.60 -34.80
N THR A 111 25.19 17.51 -33.96
CA THR A 111 25.61 17.19 -32.60
C THR A 111 24.86 18.09 -31.66
N LEU A 112 23.91 17.50 -30.90
CA LEU A 112 23.18 18.20 -29.85
C LEU A 112 23.98 18.11 -28.55
N THR A 113 24.27 19.24 -27.95
CA THR A 113 24.94 19.36 -26.64
C THR A 113 24.06 19.97 -25.58
N ASP A 114 22.94 20.58 -25.99
CA ASP A 114 21.98 21.29 -25.13
C ASP A 114 20.54 21.03 -25.62
N LEU A 115 19.62 20.89 -24.72
CA LEU A 115 18.19 20.73 -25.04
C LEU A 115 17.62 21.94 -25.82
N ALA A 116 18.09 23.15 -25.56
CA ALA A 116 17.61 24.35 -26.24
C ALA A 116 17.84 24.32 -27.78
N GLN A 117 18.77 23.51 -28.27
CA GLN A 117 19.01 23.30 -29.72
C GLN A 117 17.87 22.55 -30.42
N LEU A 118 16.96 21.95 -29.66
CA LEU A 118 15.74 21.33 -30.19
C LEU A 118 14.65 22.35 -30.53
N ARG A 119 14.83 23.62 -30.23
CA ARG A 119 13.89 24.67 -30.57
C ARG A 119 13.70 24.78 -32.08
N GLY A 120 12.46 24.85 -32.55
CA GLY A 120 12.11 24.87 -33.96
C GLY A 120 12.10 23.53 -34.64
N LYS A 121 12.51 22.43 -33.96
CA LYS A 121 12.55 21.09 -34.53
C LYS A 121 11.23 20.33 -34.29
N ARG A 122 11.06 19.22 -34.99
CA ARG A 122 9.93 18.29 -34.78
C ARG A 122 10.37 17.19 -33.85
N ILE A 123 9.78 17.13 -32.64
CA ILE A 123 10.17 16.19 -31.61
C ILE A 123 9.09 15.14 -31.45
N GLY A 124 9.44 13.86 -31.64
CA GLY A 124 8.58 12.72 -31.37
C GLY A 124 8.50 12.46 -29.87
N LEU A 125 7.29 12.44 -29.34
CA LEU A 125 6.97 12.14 -27.93
C LEU A 125 6.06 10.93 -27.83
N GLY A 126 5.81 10.46 -26.60
CA GLY A 126 4.82 9.45 -26.28
C GLY A 126 3.37 9.92 -26.52
N ALA A 127 2.40 9.02 -26.32
CA ALA A 127 0.98 9.29 -26.49
C ALA A 127 0.51 10.46 -25.61
N GLU A 128 -0.48 11.20 -26.08
CA GLU A 128 -1.14 12.22 -25.28
C GLU A 128 -1.77 11.62 -24.04
N GLY A 129 -1.61 12.28 -22.89
CA GLY A 129 -2.10 11.80 -21.61
C GLY A 129 -1.23 10.71 -20.97
N SER A 130 -0.14 10.24 -21.63
CA SER A 130 0.82 9.34 -20.99
C SER A 130 1.69 10.09 -19.97
N GLY A 131 2.14 9.36 -18.94
CA GLY A 131 3.09 9.89 -17.96
C GLY A 131 4.45 10.24 -18.59
N ASP A 132 4.88 9.45 -19.56
CA ASP A 132 6.08 9.66 -20.38
C ASP A 132 6.08 11.05 -21.03
N ARG A 133 5.04 11.34 -21.80
CA ARG A 133 4.89 12.65 -22.46
C ARG A 133 4.84 13.80 -21.44
N ALA A 134 4.09 13.65 -20.36
CA ALA A 134 3.97 14.70 -19.36
C ALA A 134 5.32 15.10 -18.73
N VAL A 135 6.21 14.13 -18.49
CA VAL A 135 7.55 14.39 -17.95
C VAL A 135 8.44 15.00 -19.03
N CYS A 136 8.43 14.47 -20.27
CA CYS A 136 9.19 15.04 -21.38
C CYS A 136 8.82 16.52 -21.63
N GLU A 137 7.53 16.84 -21.64
CA GLU A 137 7.06 18.22 -21.83
C GLU A 137 7.53 19.15 -20.71
N LYS A 138 7.52 18.69 -19.43
CA LYS A 138 8.05 19.48 -18.31
C LYS A 138 9.55 19.77 -18.46
N ILE A 139 10.33 18.78 -18.89
CA ILE A 139 11.77 18.92 -19.10
C ILE A 139 12.04 19.87 -20.26
N LEU A 140 11.34 19.72 -21.39
CA LEU A 140 11.45 20.60 -22.55
C LEU A 140 11.06 22.04 -22.19
N ALA A 141 10.00 22.23 -21.42
CA ALA A 141 9.54 23.56 -21.01
C ALA A 141 10.58 24.34 -20.20
N VAL A 142 11.29 23.67 -19.28
CA VAL A 142 12.41 24.31 -18.53
C VAL A 142 13.57 24.71 -19.45
N ALA A 143 13.79 23.98 -20.54
CA ALA A 143 14.75 24.36 -21.59
C ALA A 143 14.21 25.43 -22.57
N GLY A 144 13.02 25.99 -22.30
CA GLY A 144 12.39 27.00 -23.13
C GLY A 144 11.79 26.47 -24.45
N ILE A 145 11.47 25.18 -24.49
CA ILE A 145 10.84 24.50 -25.63
C ILE A 145 9.37 24.29 -25.32
N THR A 146 8.52 24.92 -26.12
CA THR A 146 7.07 24.92 -25.96
C THR A 146 6.37 24.64 -27.28
N TYR A 147 5.07 24.40 -27.26
CA TYR A 147 4.25 24.25 -28.47
C TYR A 147 4.25 25.50 -29.39
N ASP A 148 4.57 26.69 -28.86
CA ASP A 148 4.64 27.93 -29.63
C ASP A 148 5.89 28.01 -30.49
N ASN A 149 6.97 27.31 -30.12
CA ASN A 149 8.26 27.41 -30.79
C ASN A 149 8.83 26.07 -31.30
N THR A 150 8.11 24.97 -31.12
CA THR A 150 8.58 23.63 -31.46
C THR A 150 7.38 22.72 -31.76
N THR A 151 7.50 21.87 -32.77
CA THR A 151 6.45 20.92 -33.15
C THR A 151 6.61 19.62 -32.34
N LEU A 152 5.69 19.38 -31.41
CA LEU A 152 5.67 18.17 -30.61
C LEU A 152 4.68 17.16 -31.22
N VAL A 153 5.21 16.01 -31.69
CA VAL A 153 4.46 15.00 -32.46
C VAL A 153 4.29 13.75 -31.63
N THR A 154 3.09 13.18 -31.62
CA THR A 154 2.90 11.83 -31.04
C THR A 154 3.43 10.77 -32.01
N VAL A 155 4.36 9.92 -31.52
CA VAL A 155 4.93 8.83 -32.32
C VAL A 155 4.85 7.53 -31.54
N ALA A 156 4.15 6.53 -32.08
CA ALA A 156 4.11 5.20 -31.49
C ALA A 156 5.48 4.52 -31.57
N PRO A 157 5.85 3.64 -30.63
CA PRO A 157 7.19 3.02 -30.59
C PRO A 157 7.61 2.38 -31.90
N GLU A 158 6.72 1.64 -32.54
CA GLU A 158 6.92 0.92 -33.80
C GLU A 158 7.18 1.85 -35.01
N HIS A 159 6.79 3.12 -34.92
CA HIS A 159 6.96 4.10 -35.98
C HIS A 159 8.16 5.04 -35.80
N VAL A 160 8.85 4.96 -34.65
CA VAL A 160 9.96 5.86 -34.33
C VAL A 160 11.08 5.83 -35.39
N ILE A 161 11.55 4.64 -35.74
CA ILE A 161 12.65 4.47 -36.71
C ILE A 161 12.24 5.03 -38.07
N ASN A 162 11.06 4.62 -38.57
CA ASN A 162 10.56 5.10 -39.85
C ASN A 162 10.36 6.63 -39.89
N SER A 163 9.93 7.20 -38.74
CA SER A 163 9.72 8.65 -38.63
C SER A 163 11.03 9.46 -38.60
N LEU A 164 12.07 8.91 -37.98
CA LEU A 164 13.43 9.50 -38.03
C LEU A 164 14.06 9.37 -39.41
N ASP A 165 14.04 8.18 -40.00
CA ASP A 165 14.67 7.91 -41.32
C ASP A 165 13.94 8.64 -42.43
N GLY A 166 12.62 8.74 -42.37
CA GLY A 166 11.82 9.49 -43.33
C GLY A 166 11.82 11.01 -43.10
N GLY A 167 12.49 11.50 -42.06
CA GLY A 167 12.53 12.92 -41.73
C GLY A 167 11.16 13.49 -41.30
N ALA A 168 10.25 12.69 -40.81
CA ALA A 168 8.99 13.16 -40.24
C ALA A 168 9.20 13.82 -38.87
N ILE A 169 10.21 13.37 -38.14
CA ILE A 169 10.69 13.97 -36.88
C ILE A 169 12.20 14.17 -36.93
N ASP A 170 12.68 15.18 -36.24
CA ASP A 170 14.11 15.54 -36.17
C ASP A 170 14.78 14.94 -34.91
N ALA A 171 14.00 14.61 -33.91
CA ALA A 171 14.43 13.90 -32.70
C ALA A 171 13.27 13.12 -32.11
N VAL A 172 13.55 12.09 -31.32
CA VAL A 172 12.59 11.40 -30.46
C VAL A 172 13.06 11.54 -29.03
N PHE A 173 12.12 11.96 -28.13
CA PHE A 173 12.36 12.08 -26.71
C PHE A 173 11.25 11.36 -25.94
N ARG A 174 11.55 10.17 -25.44
CA ARG A 174 10.61 9.32 -24.72
C ARG A 174 11.31 8.24 -23.90
N ASN A 175 10.54 7.55 -23.05
CA ASN A 175 11.03 6.33 -22.45
C ASN A 175 10.88 5.14 -23.42
N PHE A 176 11.83 4.21 -23.32
CA PHE A 176 11.75 2.89 -23.92
C PHE A 176 12.05 1.85 -22.85
N SER A 177 11.39 0.70 -22.90
CA SER A 177 11.81 -0.45 -22.10
C SER A 177 13.24 -0.87 -22.48
N PRO A 178 14.10 -1.23 -21.51
CA PRO A 178 15.45 -1.71 -21.82
C PRO A 178 15.49 -2.93 -22.78
N GLU A 179 14.43 -3.71 -22.79
CA GLU A 179 14.26 -4.89 -23.66
C GLU A 179 13.62 -4.55 -25.03
N SER A 180 13.33 -3.27 -25.30
CA SER A 180 12.67 -2.85 -26.53
C SER A 180 13.56 -3.06 -27.74
N PRO A 181 13.09 -3.78 -28.79
CA PRO A 181 13.84 -3.90 -30.05
C PRO A 181 14.10 -2.54 -30.72
N VAL A 182 13.19 -1.57 -30.54
CA VAL A 182 13.35 -0.21 -31.06
C VAL A 182 14.53 0.49 -30.38
N LEU A 183 14.65 0.37 -29.06
CA LEU A 183 15.77 0.92 -28.31
C LEU A 183 17.11 0.29 -28.76
N ASP A 184 17.15 -1.05 -28.90
CA ASP A 184 18.37 -1.72 -29.37
C ASP A 184 18.77 -1.27 -30.77
N ALA A 185 17.81 -1.10 -31.68
CA ALA A 185 18.04 -0.60 -33.01
C ALA A 185 18.57 0.86 -33.03
N LEU A 186 18.01 1.73 -32.18
CA LEU A 186 18.46 3.12 -32.02
C LEU A 186 19.87 3.20 -31.41
N LEU A 187 20.17 2.38 -30.43
CA LEU A 187 21.48 2.35 -29.75
C LEU A 187 22.59 1.81 -30.67
N ARG A 188 22.30 0.82 -31.53
CA ARG A 188 23.27 0.17 -32.40
C ARG A 188 23.32 0.77 -33.81
N GLY A 189 22.30 1.53 -34.20
CA GLY A 189 22.20 2.13 -35.53
C GLY A 189 23.21 3.27 -35.69
N PRO A 190 24.16 3.19 -36.67
CA PRO A 190 25.20 4.23 -36.86
C PRO A 190 24.62 5.58 -37.30
N GLN A 191 23.40 5.59 -37.83
CA GLN A 191 22.67 6.78 -38.27
C GLN A 191 22.02 7.57 -37.15
N TYR A 192 22.00 7.06 -35.90
CA TYR A 192 21.41 7.75 -34.75
C TYR A 192 22.49 8.12 -33.74
N ARG A 193 22.22 9.19 -33.01
CA ARG A 193 23.00 9.62 -31.86
C ARG A 193 22.12 9.71 -30.63
N LEU A 194 22.64 9.22 -29.53
CA LEU A 194 22.05 9.40 -28.19
C LEU A 194 22.57 10.73 -27.61
N MET A 195 21.66 11.58 -27.18
CA MET A 195 22.01 12.82 -26.49
C MET A 195 22.61 12.53 -25.12
N ASN A 196 23.71 13.22 -24.82
CA ASN A 196 24.25 13.30 -23.46
C ASN A 196 23.62 14.50 -22.75
N PHE A 197 22.90 14.24 -21.67
CA PHE A 197 22.28 15.30 -20.85
C PHE A 197 23.32 15.91 -19.92
N ALA A 198 24.11 16.86 -20.41
CA ALA A 198 25.13 17.54 -19.60
C ALA A 198 24.55 18.19 -18.35
N GLU A 199 23.33 18.71 -18.44
CA GLU A 199 22.58 19.38 -17.37
C GLU A 199 21.76 18.40 -16.50
N ALA A 200 21.95 17.09 -16.63
CA ALA A 200 21.16 16.10 -15.90
C ALA A 200 21.13 16.37 -14.38
N GLU A 201 22.27 16.74 -13.78
CA GLU A 201 22.35 17.08 -12.35
C GLU A 201 21.53 18.33 -12.00
N ALA A 202 21.54 19.35 -12.86
CA ALA A 202 20.73 20.55 -12.66
C ALA A 202 19.23 20.23 -12.74
N LEU A 203 18.82 19.38 -13.68
CA LEU A 203 17.44 18.92 -13.80
C LEU A 203 16.95 18.17 -12.55
N THR A 204 17.79 17.38 -11.88
CA THR A 204 17.40 16.71 -10.62
C THR A 204 17.20 17.70 -9.47
N ARG A 205 17.80 18.89 -9.51
CA ARG A 205 17.59 19.95 -8.52
C ARG A 205 16.27 20.70 -8.75
N ILE A 206 15.89 20.87 -10.01
CA ILE A 206 14.62 21.48 -10.41
C ILE A 206 13.46 20.51 -10.16
N PHE A 207 13.68 19.24 -10.51
CA PHE A 207 12.67 18.18 -10.40
C PHE A 207 13.20 17.05 -9.49
N PRO A 208 12.88 17.06 -8.18
CA PRO A 208 13.40 16.09 -7.22
C PRO A 208 13.01 14.62 -7.49
N TYR A 209 12.01 14.39 -8.34
CA TYR A 209 11.63 13.04 -8.80
C TYR A 209 12.51 12.50 -9.93
N LEU A 210 13.35 13.35 -10.55
CA LEU A 210 14.33 12.91 -11.54
C LEU A 210 15.59 12.36 -10.88
N VAL A 211 16.20 11.41 -11.55
CA VAL A 211 17.48 10.79 -11.17
C VAL A 211 18.42 10.90 -12.36
N ARG A 212 19.68 11.31 -12.09
CA ARG A 212 20.75 11.24 -13.08
C ARG A 212 21.29 9.82 -13.12
N LEU A 213 21.31 9.23 -14.31
CA LEU A 213 21.96 7.95 -14.58
C LEU A 213 23.14 8.15 -15.54
N VAL A 214 24.06 7.21 -15.55
CA VAL A 214 25.16 7.18 -16.50
C VAL A 214 25.11 5.86 -17.26
N LEU A 215 25.04 5.94 -18.58
CA LEU A 215 25.28 4.80 -19.46
C LEU A 215 26.81 4.72 -19.70
N PRO A 216 27.50 3.72 -19.11
CA PRO A 216 28.97 3.66 -19.21
C PRO A 216 29.44 3.39 -20.64
N LYS A 217 30.61 3.86 -20.94
CA LYS A 217 31.31 3.51 -22.22
C LYS A 217 31.36 2.01 -22.37
N GLY A 218 30.93 1.55 -23.54
CA GLY A 218 30.96 0.12 -23.90
C GLY A 218 29.83 -0.72 -23.25
N ALA A 219 28.90 -0.12 -22.55
CA ALA A 219 27.83 -0.85 -21.82
C ALA A 219 26.86 -1.60 -22.74
N ILE A 220 26.71 -1.15 -24.01
CA ILE A 220 25.85 -1.79 -25.01
C ILE A 220 26.63 -2.83 -25.82
N ASP A 221 27.85 -2.49 -26.18
CA ASP A 221 28.75 -3.40 -26.90
C ASP A 221 30.21 -3.06 -26.52
N LEU A 222 30.81 -3.92 -25.74
CA LEU A 222 32.16 -3.72 -25.21
C LEU A 222 33.21 -3.80 -26.32
N ALA A 223 33.01 -4.69 -27.28
CA ALA A 223 33.97 -4.89 -28.39
C ALA A 223 33.99 -3.67 -29.33
N ARG A 224 32.83 -3.11 -29.61
CA ARG A 224 32.66 -1.90 -30.42
C ARG A 224 32.81 -0.60 -29.65
N LYS A 225 32.94 -0.70 -28.29
CA LYS A 225 32.99 0.43 -27.35
C LYS A 225 31.76 1.34 -27.49
N MET A 226 30.57 0.73 -27.53
CA MET A 226 29.30 1.46 -27.64
C MET A 226 28.62 1.59 -26.30
N PRO A 227 28.23 2.81 -25.84
CA PRO A 227 28.58 4.12 -26.41
C PRO A 227 30.07 4.39 -26.31
N GLY A 228 30.60 5.32 -27.15
CA GLY A 228 32.02 5.65 -27.21
C GLY A 228 32.58 6.41 -26.00
N SER A 229 31.69 6.98 -25.18
CA SER A 229 31.96 7.68 -23.92
C SER A 229 30.83 7.45 -22.94
N ASP A 230 31.09 7.74 -21.68
CA ASP A 230 30.03 7.79 -20.65
C ASP A 230 28.99 8.83 -21.07
N THR A 231 27.71 8.43 -21.03
CA THR A 231 26.58 9.26 -21.46
C THR A 231 25.66 9.48 -20.27
N ALA A 232 25.48 10.74 -19.85
CA ALA A 232 24.54 11.10 -18.82
C ALA A 232 23.11 11.03 -19.37
N LEU A 233 22.22 10.39 -18.62
CA LEU A 233 20.81 10.24 -18.90
C LEU A 233 19.99 10.76 -17.72
N ILE A 234 18.74 11.01 -17.97
CA ILE A 234 17.74 11.34 -16.94
C ILE A 234 16.70 10.22 -16.85
N ALA A 235 16.25 9.96 -15.65
CA ALA A 235 15.22 8.96 -15.40
C ALA A 235 14.25 9.44 -14.32
N THR A 236 13.04 8.91 -14.33
CA THR A 236 12.18 8.85 -13.14
C THR A 236 12.30 7.47 -12.52
N THR A 237 11.65 7.29 -11.37
CA THR A 237 11.51 5.96 -10.81
C THR A 237 10.05 5.51 -10.94
N ASN A 238 9.87 4.26 -11.32
CA ASN A 238 8.57 3.61 -11.22
C ASN A 238 8.30 3.24 -9.77
N VAL A 239 7.06 3.35 -9.36
CA VAL A 239 6.58 3.04 -8.02
C VAL A 239 5.34 2.16 -8.11
N LEU A 240 5.19 1.24 -7.16
CA LEU A 240 3.93 0.53 -6.96
C LEU A 240 3.14 1.29 -5.90
N LEU A 241 2.03 1.90 -6.29
CA LEU A 241 1.12 2.58 -5.38
C LEU A 241 -0.05 1.69 -4.98
N ALA A 242 -0.48 1.86 -3.75
CA ALA A 242 -1.68 1.25 -3.21
C ALA A 242 -2.54 2.30 -2.50
N ARG A 243 -3.83 2.07 -2.43
CA ARG A 243 -4.74 2.83 -1.56
C ARG A 243 -4.42 2.52 -0.10
N LYS A 244 -4.59 3.49 0.80
CA LYS A 244 -4.37 3.30 2.24
C LYS A 244 -5.32 2.30 2.88
N ASP A 245 -6.50 2.07 2.27
CA ASP A 245 -7.48 1.07 2.69
C ASP A 245 -7.19 -0.35 2.16
N ALA A 246 -6.11 -0.54 1.40
CA ALA A 246 -5.68 -1.86 0.96
C ALA A 246 -5.36 -2.77 2.16
N HIS A 247 -5.80 -4.03 2.08
CA HIS A 247 -5.63 -4.98 3.18
C HIS A 247 -4.14 -5.19 3.53
N PRO A 248 -3.72 -5.10 4.81
CA PRO A 248 -2.31 -5.18 5.19
C PRO A 248 -1.59 -6.43 4.68
N ALA A 249 -2.25 -7.58 4.70
CA ALA A 249 -1.65 -8.82 4.18
C ALA A 249 -1.38 -8.75 2.66
N ILE A 250 -2.18 -8.02 1.88
CA ILE A 250 -1.92 -7.78 0.46
C ILE A 250 -0.70 -6.88 0.27
N VAL A 251 -0.55 -5.86 1.11
CA VAL A 251 0.63 -4.98 1.14
C VAL A 251 1.90 -5.78 1.39
N ASP A 252 1.90 -6.66 2.38
CA ASP A 252 3.04 -7.53 2.72
C ASP A 252 3.36 -8.50 1.57
N LEU A 253 2.34 -9.11 0.98
CA LEU A 253 2.50 -10.03 -0.15
C LEU A 253 3.05 -9.31 -1.39
N LEU A 254 2.59 -8.09 -1.66
CA LEU A 254 3.10 -7.27 -2.75
C LEU A 254 4.53 -6.80 -2.50
N ALA A 255 4.91 -6.46 -1.26
CA ALA A 255 6.29 -6.11 -0.92
C ALA A 255 7.25 -7.29 -1.20
N GLN A 256 6.84 -8.53 -0.86
CA GLN A 256 7.58 -9.74 -1.20
C GLN A 256 7.68 -9.94 -2.71
N THR A 257 6.56 -9.78 -3.43
CA THR A 257 6.50 -9.89 -4.90
C THR A 257 7.42 -8.87 -5.55
N THR A 258 7.41 -7.63 -5.06
CA THR A 258 8.26 -6.54 -5.55
C THR A 258 9.74 -6.88 -5.38
N LEU A 259 10.15 -7.38 -4.20
CA LEU A 259 11.52 -7.80 -3.97
C LEU A 259 11.92 -8.93 -4.94
N GLN A 260 11.09 -9.95 -5.09
CA GLN A 260 11.35 -11.07 -5.99
C GLN A 260 11.43 -10.62 -7.46
N ALA A 261 10.58 -9.68 -7.87
CA ALA A 261 10.55 -9.19 -9.24
C ALA A 261 11.72 -8.26 -9.60
N HIS A 262 12.24 -7.48 -8.65
CA HIS A 262 13.16 -6.37 -8.94
C HIS A 262 14.54 -6.48 -8.30
N SER A 263 14.85 -7.55 -7.57
CA SER A 263 16.15 -7.75 -6.91
C SER A 263 17.31 -8.06 -7.87
N THR A 264 17.01 -8.47 -9.11
CA THR A 264 18.05 -8.83 -10.10
C THR A 264 18.71 -7.59 -10.68
N PRO A 265 20.05 -7.59 -10.88
CA PRO A 265 20.74 -6.46 -11.50
C PRO A 265 20.33 -6.28 -12.97
N GLY A 266 20.51 -5.07 -13.49
CA GLY A 266 20.29 -4.71 -14.87
C GLY A 266 21.27 -3.63 -15.33
N LEU A 267 21.13 -3.14 -16.55
CA LEU A 267 22.04 -2.13 -17.13
C LEU A 267 22.14 -0.86 -16.25
N PHE A 268 21.02 -0.45 -15.63
CA PHE A 268 20.95 0.74 -14.78
C PHE A 268 20.51 0.42 -13.36
N ARG A 269 20.62 -0.82 -12.96
CA ARG A 269 20.17 -1.28 -11.65
C ARG A 269 21.24 -2.16 -11.01
N LYS A 270 21.72 -1.76 -9.83
CA LYS A 270 22.65 -2.56 -9.03
C LYS A 270 21.91 -3.63 -8.25
N VAL A 271 22.64 -4.65 -7.80
CA VAL A 271 22.09 -5.67 -6.89
C VAL A 271 21.61 -4.98 -5.60
N GLY A 272 20.35 -5.21 -5.22
CA GLY A 272 19.77 -4.64 -4.01
C GLY A 272 19.42 -3.15 -4.09
N GLU A 273 19.48 -2.51 -5.26
CA GLU A 273 19.06 -1.13 -5.45
C GLU A 273 17.53 -0.97 -5.36
N PHE A 274 16.81 -1.96 -5.87
CA PHE A 274 15.34 -2.01 -5.82
C PHE A 274 14.85 -3.33 -5.22
N PRO A 275 13.67 -3.30 -4.59
CA PRO A 275 12.85 -2.15 -4.26
C PRO A 275 13.46 -1.28 -3.16
N THR A 276 13.12 0.02 -3.13
CA THR A 276 13.58 0.93 -2.07
C THR A 276 12.51 1.18 -1.03
N ASP A 277 12.90 1.41 0.24
CA ASP A 277 12.02 1.80 1.34
C ASP A 277 11.81 3.33 1.44
N THR A 278 12.17 4.08 0.39
CA THR A 278 12.05 5.54 0.31
C THR A 278 11.36 5.96 -0.97
N ASP A 279 10.48 6.95 -0.85
CA ASP A 279 9.77 7.56 -1.97
C ASP A 279 9.62 9.06 -1.68
N PRO A 280 10.07 9.96 -2.58
CA PRO A 280 9.99 11.40 -2.35
C PRO A 280 8.58 11.97 -2.53
N GLU A 281 7.67 11.25 -3.18
CA GLU A 281 6.35 11.72 -3.56
C GLU A 281 5.23 11.16 -2.68
N TYR A 282 5.38 9.91 -2.20
CA TYR A 282 4.37 9.23 -1.40
C TYR A 282 4.95 8.60 -0.12
N PRO A 283 4.19 8.59 0.98
CA PRO A 283 4.61 7.88 2.18
C PRO A 283 4.68 6.37 1.89
N ILE A 284 5.80 5.76 2.28
CA ILE A 284 5.94 4.29 2.19
C ILE A 284 5.01 3.64 3.22
N SER A 285 4.28 2.61 2.80
CA SER A 285 3.47 1.80 3.72
C SER A 285 4.36 1.17 4.79
N GLN A 286 3.86 1.08 6.02
CA GLN A 286 4.64 0.54 7.13
C GLN A 286 5.01 -0.93 6.87
N GLY A 287 4.08 -1.76 6.37
CA GLY A 287 4.34 -3.17 6.06
C GLY A 287 5.46 -3.35 5.03
N ALA A 288 5.45 -2.58 3.92
CA ALA A 288 6.51 -2.64 2.92
C ALA A 288 7.87 -2.18 3.50
N ARG A 289 7.89 -1.10 4.28
CA ARG A 289 9.11 -0.61 4.94
C ARG A 289 9.71 -1.64 5.88
N ASP A 290 8.87 -2.23 6.75
CA ASP A 290 9.29 -3.24 7.71
C ASP A 290 9.83 -4.47 7.00
N PHE A 291 9.17 -4.88 5.90
CA PHE A 291 9.62 -6.00 5.08
C PHE A 291 10.99 -5.74 4.42
N TYR A 292 11.20 -4.56 3.82
CA TYR A 292 12.48 -4.25 3.14
C TYR A 292 13.65 -4.12 4.12
N ARG A 293 13.40 -3.68 5.37
CA ARG A 293 14.44 -3.53 6.41
C ARG A 293 14.75 -4.82 7.15
N ASN A 294 13.71 -5.58 7.49
CA ASN A 294 13.81 -6.71 8.40
C ASN A 294 13.67 -8.08 7.68
N GLY A 295 13.28 -8.06 6.40
CA GLY A 295 12.95 -9.27 5.65
C GLY A 295 11.56 -9.84 6.03
N PRO A 296 11.24 -11.05 5.52
CA PRO A 296 9.97 -11.70 5.82
C PRO A 296 9.82 -11.99 7.31
N SER A 297 8.62 -11.78 7.85
CA SER A 297 8.31 -12.13 9.24
C SER A 297 8.62 -13.62 9.49
N PHE A 298 8.88 -13.97 10.75
CA PHE A 298 9.19 -15.39 11.13
C PHE A 298 8.15 -16.36 10.58
N LEU A 299 6.88 -16.04 10.66
CA LEU A 299 5.80 -16.88 10.17
C LEU A 299 5.81 -16.99 8.63
N ASN A 300 6.04 -15.88 7.92
CA ASN A 300 6.11 -15.86 6.44
C ASN A 300 7.30 -16.64 5.88
N ARG A 301 8.30 -16.93 6.70
CA ARG A 301 9.48 -17.74 6.30
C ARG A 301 9.17 -19.22 6.22
N TYR A 302 8.24 -19.73 7.06
CA TYR A 302 7.98 -21.16 7.23
C TYR A 302 6.59 -21.59 6.79
N LEU A 303 5.65 -20.66 6.69
CA LEU A 303 4.25 -20.96 6.36
C LEU A 303 3.84 -20.28 5.05
N PRO A 304 2.99 -20.92 4.24
CA PRO A 304 2.34 -20.29 3.10
C PRO A 304 1.57 -19.05 3.51
N PHE A 305 1.39 -18.10 2.61
CA PHE A 305 0.72 -16.82 2.83
C PHE A 305 -0.63 -16.95 3.56
N TRP A 306 -1.49 -17.85 3.11
CA TRP A 306 -2.81 -18.05 3.71
C TRP A 306 -2.73 -18.59 5.16
N MET A 307 -1.78 -19.51 5.46
CA MET A 307 -1.57 -20.03 6.82
C MET A 307 -1.02 -18.96 7.76
N THR A 308 -0.07 -18.17 7.30
CA THR A 308 0.48 -17.04 8.07
C THR A 308 -0.61 -16.05 8.43
N ASN A 309 -1.44 -15.68 7.46
CA ASN A 309 -2.55 -14.76 7.71
C ASN A 309 -3.56 -15.33 8.72
N TYR A 310 -3.93 -16.61 8.59
CA TYR A 310 -4.78 -17.28 9.58
C TYR A 310 -4.14 -17.29 10.98
N ALA A 311 -2.87 -17.64 11.09
CA ALA A 311 -2.16 -17.71 12.36
C ALA A 311 -2.08 -16.34 13.04
N GLN A 312 -1.75 -15.29 12.32
CA GLN A 312 -1.68 -13.93 12.85
C GLN A 312 -3.06 -13.42 13.33
N ARG A 313 -4.10 -13.64 12.54
CA ARG A 313 -5.48 -13.29 12.90
C ARG A 313 -5.95 -14.04 14.13
N PHE A 314 -5.73 -15.35 14.16
CA PHE A 314 -6.08 -16.20 15.30
C PHE A 314 -5.38 -15.74 16.58
N LEU A 315 -4.05 -15.48 16.51
CA LEU A 315 -3.27 -15.04 17.66
C LEU A 315 -3.74 -13.67 18.18
N ALA A 316 -3.97 -12.71 17.30
CA ALA A 316 -4.44 -11.39 17.67
C ALA A 316 -5.80 -11.44 18.40
N VAL A 317 -6.75 -12.20 17.84
CA VAL A 317 -8.07 -12.38 18.45
C VAL A 317 -7.98 -13.18 19.75
N LEU A 318 -7.13 -14.22 19.80
CA LEU A 318 -6.94 -15.03 21.02
C LEU A 318 -6.42 -14.17 22.18
N VAL A 319 -5.43 -13.31 21.93
CA VAL A 319 -4.90 -12.37 22.94
C VAL A 319 -5.99 -11.42 23.40
N ALA A 320 -6.80 -10.84 22.52
CA ALA A 320 -7.90 -9.97 22.87
C ALA A 320 -8.97 -10.70 23.71
N VAL A 321 -9.33 -11.93 23.34
CA VAL A 321 -10.28 -12.75 24.10
C VAL A 321 -9.74 -13.09 25.50
N ILE A 322 -8.46 -13.48 25.61
CA ILE A 322 -7.82 -13.75 26.91
C ILE A 322 -7.84 -12.49 27.78
N ALA A 323 -7.52 -11.32 27.21
CA ALA A 323 -7.52 -10.04 27.92
C ALA A 323 -8.90 -9.67 28.48
N ILE A 324 -10.00 -10.13 27.89
CA ILE A 324 -11.36 -9.93 28.39
C ILE A 324 -11.78 -11.04 29.33
N VAL A 325 -11.55 -12.30 28.97
CA VAL A 325 -12.05 -13.47 29.69
C VAL A 325 -11.39 -13.60 31.06
N VAL A 326 -10.08 -13.37 31.17
CA VAL A 326 -9.35 -13.50 32.44
C VAL A 326 -9.87 -12.51 33.51
N PRO A 327 -10.02 -11.20 33.23
CA PRO A 327 -10.65 -10.30 34.18
C PRO A 327 -12.08 -10.68 34.54
N VAL A 328 -12.90 -11.07 33.56
CA VAL A 328 -14.29 -11.48 33.82
C VAL A 328 -14.34 -12.65 34.79
N PHE A 329 -13.55 -13.71 34.55
CA PHE A 329 -13.51 -14.85 35.48
C PHE A 329 -13.01 -14.48 36.88
N ASN A 330 -12.06 -13.58 37.01
CA ASN A 330 -11.52 -13.14 38.30
C ASN A 330 -12.44 -12.20 39.04
N TYR A 331 -13.18 -11.35 38.35
CA TYR A 331 -14.00 -10.31 38.99
C TYR A 331 -15.49 -10.68 39.07
N ALA A 332 -16.02 -11.51 38.18
CA ALA A 332 -17.44 -11.91 38.21
C ALA A 332 -17.87 -12.57 39.52
N PRO A 333 -17.09 -13.50 40.10
CA PRO A 333 -17.44 -14.07 41.42
C PRO A 333 -17.46 -13.00 42.52
N LYS A 334 -16.50 -12.07 42.53
CA LYS A 334 -16.43 -10.97 43.51
C LYS A 334 -17.59 -10.01 43.35
N LEU A 335 -17.97 -9.66 42.15
CA LEU A 335 -19.14 -8.83 41.85
C LEU A 335 -20.44 -9.52 42.27
N PHE A 336 -20.56 -10.81 41.97
CA PHE A 336 -21.71 -11.60 42.38
C PHE A 336 -21.87 -11.63 43.92
N LEU A 337 -20.78 -11.90 44.64
CA LEU A 337 -20.76 -11.85 46.10
C LEU A 337 -21.07 -10.45 46.63
N TRP A 338 -20.58 -9.42 46.00
CA TRP A 338 -20.90 -8.03 46.39
C TRP A 338 -22.39 -7.72 46.20
N LEU A 339 -23.00 -8.14 45.09
CA LEU A 339 -24.44 -7.97 44.84
C LEU A 339 -25.29 -8.70 45.86
N ILE A 340 -24.89 -9.93 46.24
CA ILE A 340 -25.59 -10.68 47.30
C ILE A 340 -25.47 -9.95 48.65
N ARG A 341 -24.26 -9.51 49.03
CA ARG A 341 -24.03 -8.76 50.28
C ARG A 341 -24.84 -7.46 50.34
N ASP A 342 -24.92 -6.75 49.22
CA ASP A 342 -25.73 -5.52 49.18
C ASP A 342 -27.23 -5.80 49.30
N ARG A 343 -27.73 -6.91 48.72
CA ARG A 343 -29.11 -7.37 48.91
C ARG A 343 -29.39 -7.72 50.37
N VAL A 344 -28.52 -8.47 51.01
CA VAL A 344 -28.60 -8.83 52.42
C VAL A 344 -28.58 -7.58 53.30
N ARG A 345 -27.66 -6.63 53.06
CA ARG A 345 -27.61 -5.34 53.81
C ARG A 345 -28.91 -4.53 53.68
N ARG A 346 -29.59 -4.59 52.56
CA ARG A 346 -30.89 -3.92 52.35
C ARG A 346 -31.99 -4.59 53.19
N LEU A 347 -32.01 -5.91 53.27
CA LEU A 347 -32.96 -6.65 54.09
C LEU A 347 -32.74 -6.37 55.60
N TYR A 348 -31.48 -6.34 56.05
CA TYR A 348 -31.13 -5.95 57.43
C TYR A 348 -31.58 -4.53 57.78
N ARG A 349 -31.44 -3.58 56.90
CA ARG A 349 -31.89 -2.21 57.10
C ARG A 349 -33.43 -2.16 57.31
N ARG A 350 -34.19 -2.92 56.53
CA ARG A 350 -35.63 -3.03 56.64
C ARG A 350 -36.01 -3.71 57.92
N LEU A 351 -35.39 -4.80 58.33
CA LEU A 351 -35.61 -5.51 59.57
C LEU A 351 -35.36 -4.59 60.78
N ARG A 352 -34.27 -3.81 60.79
CA ARG A 352 -33.94 -2.85 61.82
C ARG A 352 -35.00 -1.72 61.95
N LEU A 353 -35.62 -1.33 60.85
CA LEU A 353 -36.74 -0.36 60.90
C LEU A 353 -37.96 -0.97 61.50
N VAL A 354 -38.30 -2.24 61.29
CA VAL A 354 -39.39 -2.97 61.90
C VAL A 354 -39.12 -3.14 63.39
N ASP A 355 -37.90 -3.53 63.77
CA ASP A 355 -37.50 -3.69 65.20
C ASP A 355 -37.61 -2.36 65.95
N LYS A 356 -37.15 -1.26 65.39
CA LYS A 356 -37.23 0.08 65.93
C LYS A 356 -38.70 0.56 66.08
N ALA A 357 -39.60 0.16 65.17
CA ALA A 357 -41.00 0.50 65.19
C ALA A 357 -41.77 -0.30 66.25
N LEU A 358 -41.34 -1.53 66.60
CA LEU A 358 -41.91 -2.37 67.65
C LEU A 358 -41.55 -1.86 69.03
N LEU A 359 -40.46 -1.12 69.21
CA LEU A 359 -40.10 -0.53 70.53
C LEU A 359 -40.87 0.75 70.88
N SER A 360 -41.68 1.30 69.97
CA SER A 360 -42.58 2.43 70.21
C SER A 360 -43.99 1.93 70.52
N GLU A 361 -44.87 2.71 71.29
CA GLU A 361 -46.29 2.35 71.53
C GLU A 361 -47.00 2.02 70.21
N VAL A 362 -47.56 0.79 70.15
CA VAL A 362 -48.00 0.23 68.84
C VAL A 362 -49.54 -0.05 68.94
N ASP A 363 -50.29 0.65 68.09
CA ASP A 363 -51.68 0.41 67.75
C ASP A 363 -51.87 -0.93 67.00
N PRO A 364 -52.96 -1.71 67.22
CA PRO A 364 -53.22 -2.99 66.52
C PRO A 364 -53.20 -2.93 64.99
N ALA A 365 -53.45 -1.77 64.39
CA ALA A 365 -53.38 -1.60 62.98
C ALA A 365 -51.90 -1.60 62.50
N LYS A 366 -50.98 -0.97 63.23
CA LYS A 366 -49.53 -0.95 62.97
C LYS A 366 -48.89 -2.33 63.14
N VAL A 367 -49.34 -3.14 64.12
CA VAL A 367 -48.86 -4.52 64.33
C VAL A 367 -49.09 -5.38 63.07
N ARG A 368 -50.27 -5.28 62.46
CA ARG A 368 -50.59 -5.99 61.22
C ARG A 368 -49.72 -5.57 60.03
N ALA A 369 -49.45 -4.26 59.90
CA ALA A 369 -48.59 -3.75 58.88
C ALA A 369 -47.11 -4.20 59.05
N LEU A 370 -46.59 -4.22 60.28
CA LEU A 370 -45.24 -4.70 60.59
C LEU A 370 -45.14 -6.22 60.42
N HIS A 371 -46.19 -7.00 60.67
CA HIS A 371 -46.19 -8.42 60.36
C HIS A 371 -46.17 -8.72 58.88
N ALA A 372 -46.94 -7.99 58.08
CA ALA A 372 -46.91 -8.09 56.63
C ALA A 372 -45.51 -7.71 56.04
N GLU A 373 -44.84 -6.71 56.63
CA GLU A 373 -43.50 -6.34 56.25
C GLU A 373 -42.44 -7.41 56.60
N LEU A 374 -42.55 -8.04 57.77
CA LEU A 374 -41.73 -9.19 58.18
C LEU A 374 -41.90 -10.38 57.24
N GLU A 375 -43.10 -10.69 56.79
CA GLU A 375 -43.37 -11.75 55.80
C GLU A 375 -42.78 -11.41 54.47
N ASN A 376 -42.80 -10.12 54.05
CA ASN A 376 -42.14 -9.66 52.80
C ASN A 376 -40.62 -9.80 52.88
N ILE A 377 -40.03 -9.46 54.04
CA ILE A 377 -38.59 -9.63 54.28
C ILE A 377 -38.20 -11.11 54.26
N ALA A 378 -38.99 -11.98 54.92
CA ALA A 378 -38.76 -13.43 54.93
C ALA A 378 -38.86 -14.06 53.56
N ARG A 379 -39.84 -13.66 52.73
CA ARG A 379 -39.97 -14.10 51.35
C ARG A 379 -38.78 -13.65 50.49
N ALA A 380 -38.33 -12.40 50.67
CA ALA A 380 -37.16 -11.87 49.95
C ALA A 380 -35.85 -12.53 50.39
N ALA A 381 -35.73 -12.96 51.64
CA ALA A 381 -34.58 -13.69 52.16
C ALA A 381 -34.45 -15.11 51.57
N ASN A 382 -35.59 -15.79 51.30
CA ASN A 382 -35.62 -17.13 50.71
C ASN A 382 -35.13 -17.17 49.24
N ILE A 383 -35.02 -16.03 48.54
CA ILE A 383 -34.53 -15.95 47.17
C ILE A 383 -32.98 -15.86 47.14
N VAL A 384 -32.31 -15.71 48.30
CA VAL A 384 -30.83 -15.67 48.36
C VAL A 384 -30.29 -17.11 48.27
N PRO A 385 -29.36 -17.40 47.32
CA PRO A 385 -28.84 -18.76 47.12
C PRO A 385 -28.14 -19.33 48.35
N MET A 386 -28.48 -20.58 48.75
CA MET A 386 -27.94 -21.25 49.92
C MET A 386 -26.44 -21.55 49.90
N HIS A 387 -25.78 -21.39 48.76
CA HIS A 387 -24.33 -21.61 48.60
C HIS A 387 -23.45 -20.56 49.29
N SER A 388 -24.03 -19.51 49.87
CA SER A 388 -23.33 -18.48 50.65
C SER A 388 -23.53 -18.71 52.17
N SER A 389 -23.26 -19.93 52.64
CA SER A 389 -23.52 -20.36 54.03
C SER A 389 -22.94 -19.42 55.08
N ASP A 390 -21.79 -18.82 54.85
CA ASP A 390 -21.14 -17.90 55.81
C ASP A 390 -21.93 -16.58 56.02
N LEU A 391 -22.76 -16.18 55.05
CA LEU A 391 -23.62 -15.00 55.13
C LEU A 391 -25.00 -15.31 55.75
N PHE A 392 -25.40 -16.57 55.77
CA PHE A 392 -26.66 -17.03 56.39
C PHE A 392 -26.58 -17.10 57.91
N PHE A 393 -25.40 -17.36 58.46
CA PHE A 393 -25.21 -17.38 59.92
C PHE A 393 -25.27 -15.99 60.55
N GLU A 394 -25.06 -14.93 59.82
CA GLU A 394 -25.24 -13.55 60.30
C GLU A 394 -26.71 -13.09 60.28
N LEU A 395 -27.65 -13.84 59.67
CA LEU A 395 -29.05 -13.50 59.48
C LEU A 395 -30.02 -14.23 60.49
N ARG A 396 -29.53 -15.17 61.27
CA ARG A 396 -30.24 -15.84 62.33
C ARG A 396 -29.80 -15.31 63.70
#